data_fea90708505d3f6d1e6e89f040d9b6aa
#
_entry.id   fea90708505d3f6d1e6e89f040d9b6aa
#
_cell.length_a   1.000
_cell.length_b   1.000
_cell.length_c   1.000
_cell.angle_alpha   90.00
_cell.angle_beta   90.00
_cell.angle_gamma   90.00
#
_symmetry.space_group_name_H-M   'P 1'
#
loop_
_entity.id
_entity.type
_entity.pdbx_description
1 polymer ?
#
loop_
_entity_poly.entity_id
_entity_poly.type
_entity_poly.pdbx_seq_one_letter_code
_entity_poly.pdbx_strand_id
1 'polypeptide(L)'
;MRHAVVLAHPKRTSFCASIARTCARSLRDLGHTVSVRDLYRMDFDPRLQAGEIPVYTGYAAAADVAAERKRLARIDSFIFVYPFWFNAPPAILKGYVDRVFSMGFGYRPMFGGTAPLLEGRTLATFSTSGAPEEWVEDTGALDNLMAVFD
;
A
#
# COMPACT_ATOMS: atom_id res chain seq x y z
N MET A 1 -16.01 4.96 -9.32
CA MET A 1 -14.79 5.19 -8.52
C MET A 1 -13.57 4.60 -9.22
N ARG A 2 -12.38 5.10 -8.90
CA ARG A 2 -11.09 4.60 -9.40
C ARG A 2 -10.34 3.94 -8.25
N HIS A 3 -9.98 2.67 -8.41
CA HIS A 3 -9.32 1.89 -7.37
C HIS A 3 -7.89 1.52 -7.78
N ALA A 4 -6.98 1.52 -6.81
CA ALA A 4 -5.66 0.90 -6.94
C ALA A 4 -5.62 -0.34 -6.05
N VAL A 5 -5.50 -1.52 -6.66
CA VAL A 5 -5.27 -2.78 -5.94
C VAL A 5 -3.77 -3.03 -5.91
N VAL A 6 -3.16 -2.88 -4.75
CA VAL A 6 -1.72 -3.09 -4.52
C VAL A 6 -1.51 -4.49 -3.99
N LEU A 7 -0.85 -5.33 -4.78
CA LEU A 7 -0.54 -6.73 -4.44
C LEU A 7 0.92 -6.85 -4.05
N ALA A 8 1.17 -7.40 -2.86
CA ALA A 8 2.51 -7.66 -2.35
C ALA A 8 2.72 -9.15 -2.04
N HIS A 9 2.88 -9.99 -3.07
CA HIS A 9 3.21 -11.40 -2.91
C HIS A 9 4.08 -11.92 -4.05
N PRO A 10 5.23 -12.59 -3.78
CA PRO A 10 6.16 -13.04 -4.82
C PRO A 10 5.57 -14.14 -5.73
N LYS A 11 4.67 -14.96 -5.20
CA LYS A 11 4.12 -16.11 -5.89
C LYS A 11 2.84 -15.75 -6.63
N ARG A 12 2.84 -15.88 -7.97
CA ARG A 12 1.70 -15.54 -8.86
C ARG A 12 0.43 -16.35 -8.58
N THR A 13 0.60 -17.55 -8.04
CA THR A 13 -0.48 -18.50 -7.72
C THR A 13 -0.87 -18.45 -6.24
N SER A 14 -0.44 -17.42 -5.49
CA SER A 14 -0.79 -17.26 -4.08
C SER A 14 -2.26 -16.94 -3.88
N PHE A 15 -2.75 -17.18 -2.68
CA PHE A 15 -4.10 -16.79 -2.28
C PHE A 15 -4.27 -15.26 -2.35
N CYS A 16 -3.28 -14.47 -1.90
CA CYS A 16 -3.28 -13.02 -2.09
C CYS A 16 -3.46 -12.61 -3.56
N ALA A 17 -2.75 -13.28 -4.49
CA ALA A 17 -2.91 -12.98 -5.91
C ALA A 17 -4.32 -13.35 -6.43
N SER A 18 -4.95 -14.38 -5.86
CA SER A 18 -6.35 -14.73 -6.18
C SER A 18 -7.32 -13.68 -5.64
N ILE A 19 -7.12 -13.21 -4.39
CA ILE A 19 -7.91 -12.13 -3.81
C ILE A 19 -7.80 -10.87 -4.67
N ALA A 20 -6.58 -10.43 -5.00
CA ALA A 20 -6.36 -9.23 -5.82
C ALA A 20 -7.05 -9.32 -7.19
N ARG A 21 -6.97 -10.48 -7.86
CA ARG A 21 -7.67 -10.70 -9.13
C ARG A 21 -9.19 -10.67 -9.00
N THR A 22 -9.73 -11.28 -7.94
CA THR A 22 -11.17 -11.29 -7.67
C THR A 22 -11.66 -9.88 -7.37
N CYS A 23 -11.00 -9.15 -6.47
CA CYS A 23 -11.32 -7.74 -6.20
C CYS A 23 -11.31 -6.90 -7.47
N ALA A 24 -10.25 -7.00 -8.26
CA ALA A 24 -10.13 -6.21 -9.49
C ALA A 24 -11.22 -6.55 -10.51
N ARG A 25 -11.61 -7.82 -10.64
CA ARG A 25 -12.69 -8.26 -11.52
C ARG A 25 -14.03 -7.73 -11.02
N SER A 26 -14.40 -8.01 -9.77
CA SER A 26 -15.68 -7.61 -9.20
C SER A 26 -15.90 -6.09 -9.26
N LEU A 27 -14.87 -5.30 -8.99
CA LEU A 27 -14.97 -3.84 -9.11
C LEU A 27 -15.18 -3.38 -10.56
N ARG A 28 -14.55 -4.05 -11.54
CA ARG A 28 -14.78 -3.74 -12.96
C ARG A 28 -16.18 -4.14 -13.41
N ASP A 29 -16.68 -5.29 -12.96
CA ASP A 29 -18.04 -5.77 -13.23
C ASP A 29 -19.09 -4.79 -12.69
N LEU A 30 -18.77 -4.08 -11.62
CA LEU A 30 -19.58 -2.99 -11.03
C LEU A 30 -19.37 -1.63 -11.75
N GLY A 31 -18.63 -1.57 -12.86
CA GLY A 31 -18.40 -0.36 -13.63
C GLY A 31 -17.31 0.57 -13.08
N HIS A 32 -16.49 0.10 -12.15
CA HIS A 32 -15.39 0.90 -11.61
C HIS A 32 -14.12 0.77 -12.46
N THR A 33 -13.24 1.78 -12.41
CA THR A 33 -11.90 1.73 -13.00
C THR A 33 -10.93 1.13 -11.99
N VAL A 34 -10.14 0.13 -12.39
CA VAL A 34 -9.21 -0.55 -11.50
C VAL A 34 -7.82 -0.66 -12.10
N SER A 35 -6.83 -0.13 -11.38
CA SER A 35 -5.41 -0.31 -11.63
C SER A 35 -4.83 -1.34 -10.65
N VAL A 36 -4.22 -2.40 -11.15
CA VAL A 36 -3.53 -3.39 -10.30
C VAL A 36 -2.05 -3.05 -10.25
N ARG A 37 -1.51 -2.89 -9.06
CA ARG A 37 -0.11 -2.60 -8.75
C ARG A 37 0.52 -3.84 -8.11
N ASP A 38 1.01 -4.77 -8.92
CA ASP A 38 1.71 -5.97 -8.46
C ASP A 38 3.18 -5.61 -8.22
N LEU A 39 3.55 -5.37 -6.97
CA LEU A 39 4.85 -4.82 -6.61
C LEU A 39 6.03 -5.71 -7.04
N TYR A 40 5.86 -7.03 -6.99
CA TYR A 40 6.90 -7.96 -7.45
C TYR A 40 7.06 -7.98 -8.97
N ARG A 41 5.97 -7.78 -9.72
CA ARG A 41 6.04 -7.73 -11.20
C ARG A 41 6.49 -6.38 -11.72
N MET A 42 6.31 -5.36 -10.92
CA MET A 42 6.81 -4.03 -11.22
C MET A 42 8.30 -3.92 -10.95
N ASP A 43 8.90 -4.97 -10.36
CA ASP A 43 10.27 -4.92 -9.85
C ASP A 43 10.50 -3.68 -8.96
N PHE A 44 9.52 -3.42 -8.10
CA PHE A 44 9.54 -2.23 -7.25
C PHE A 44 10.67 -2.34 -6.23
N ASP A 45 11.60 -1.38 -6.22
CA ASP A 45 12.63 -1.28 -5.19
C ASP A 45 12.03 -0.71 -3.89
N PRO A 46 11.92 -1.50 -2.80
CA PRO A 46 11.34 -1.02 -1.54
C PRO A 46 12.31 -0.16 -0.71
N ARG A 47 13.57 -0.06 -1.10
CA ARG A 47 14.59 0.62 -0.31
C ARG A 47 14.45 2.13 -0.42
N LEU A 48 14.13 2.78 0.71
CA LEU A 48 14.14 4.23 0.80
C LEU A 48 15.57 4.73 0.59
N GLN A 49 15.75 5.60 -0.38
CA GLN A 49 17.05 6.21 -0.67
C GLN A 49 17.29 7.44 0.20
N ALA A 50 18.55 7.76 0.51
CA ALA A 50 18.89 8.91 1.34
C ALA A 50 18.29 10.24 0.81
N GLY A 51 18.24 10.42 -0.52
CA GLY A 51 17.64 11.60 -1.15
C GLY A 51 16.10 11.65 -1.09
N GLU A 52 15.45 10.56 -0.69
CA GLU A 52 13.98 10.48 -0.53
C GLU A 52 13.53 10.72 0.93
N ILE A 53 14.48 10.93 1.86
CA ILE A 53 14.13 11.26 3.24
C ILE A 53 13.52 12.66 3.24
N PRO A 54 12.28 12.82 3.77
CA PRO A 54 11.63 14.12 3.80
C PRO A 54 12.43 15.15 4.61
N VAL A 55 12.72 16.27 3.95
CA VAL A 55 13.38 17.43 4.57
C VAL A 55 12.60 18.68 4.20
N TYR A 56 12.73 19.74 4.99
CA TYR A 56 11.98 20.99 4.76
C TYR A 56 12.30 21.64 3.41
N THR A 57 13.52 21.44 2.90
CA THR A 57 13.95 21.99 1.60
C THR A 57 14.69 20.93 0.80
N GLY A 58 14.52 20.95 -0.51
CA GLY A 58 15.26 20.06 -1.41
C GLY A 58 14.72 18.63 -1.53
N TYR A 59 13.55 18.31 -0.92
CA TYR A 59 12.95 17.00 -1.13
C TYR A 59 12.48 16.81 -2.57
N ALA A 60 12.86 15.70 -3.16
CA ALA A 60 12.33 15.25 -4.45
C ALA A 60 12.12 13.74 -4.44
N ALA A 61 10.93 13.30 -4.86
CA ALA A 61 10.70 11.88 -5.06
C ALA A 61 11.58 11.36 -6.20
N ALA A 62 12.13 10.14 -6.04
CA ALA A 62 12.84 9.47 -7.12
C ALA A 62 11.94 9.29 -8.36
N ALA A 63 12.54 9.14 -9.53
CA ALA A 63 11.79 9.13 -10.80
C ALA A 63 10.72 8.02 -10.88
N ASP A 64 11.02 6.83 -10.37
CA ASP A 64 10.09 5.70 -10.27
C ASP A 64 8.91 6.03 -9.36
N VAL A 65 9.17 6.62 -8.20
CA VAL A 65 8.15 7.07 -7.25
C VAL A 65 7.30 8.19 -7.82
N ALA A 66 7.91 9.17 -8.47
CA ALA A 66 7.17 10.27 -9.12
C ALA A 66 6.24 9.75 -10.23
N ALA A 67 6.71 8.80 -11.03
CA ALA A 67 5.89 8.14 -12.05
C ALA A 67 4.73 7.36 -11.44
N GLU A 68 4.96 6.67 -10.33
CA GLU A 68 3.93 5.92 -9.62
C GLU A 68 2.88 6.87 -9.02
N ARG A 69 3.30 7.90 -8.31
CA ARG A 69 2.41 8.93 -7.75
C ARG A 69 1.52 9.58 -8.82
N LYS A 70 2.06 9.83 -10.02
CA LYS A 70 1.29 10.34 -11.15
C LYS A 70 0.16 9.38 -11.55
N ARG A 71 0.41 8.06 -11.54
CA ARG A 71 -0.62 7.05 -11.81
C ARG A 71 -1.69 7.00 -10.73
N LEU A 72 -1.28 7.23 -9.47
CA LEU A 72 -2.16 7.18 -8.31
C LEU A 72 -2.89 8.50 -8.02
N ALA A 73 -2.54 9.58 -8.70
CA ALA A 73 -3.03 10.93 -8.39
C ALA A 73 -4.57 11.05 -8.38
N ARG A 74 -5.24 10.24 -9.20
CA ARG A 74 -6.71 10.27 -9.34
C ARG A 74 -7.40 9.04 -8.72
N ILE A 75 -6.71 8.26 -7.91
CA ILE A 75 -7.29 7.10 -7.23
C ILE A 75 -8.17 7.58 -6.07
N ASP A 76 -9.37 7.04 -5.99
CA ASP A 76 -10.36 7.35 -4.96
C ASP A 76 -10.25 6.37 -3.78
N SER A 77 -9.78 5.13 -4.04
CA SER A 77 -9.68 4.07 -3.04
C SER A 77 -8.47 3.18 -3.29
N PHE A 78 -7.74 2.88 -2.23
CA PHE A 78 -6.64 1.93 -2.22
C PHE A 78 -7.08 0.61 -1.61
N ILE A 79 -6.61 -0.51 -2.16
CA ILE A 79 -6.87 -1.85 -1.64
C ILE A 79 -5.52 -2.55 -1.56
N PHE A 80 -5.05 -2.82 -0.36
CA PHE A 80 -3.80 -3.55 -0.14
C PHE A 80 -4.09 -5.03 0.04
N VAL A 81 -3.37 -5.89 -0.68
CA VAL A 81 -3.52 -7.35 -0.61
C VAL A 81 -2.14 -7.96 -0.39
N TYR A 82 -1.94 -8.56 0.79
CA TYR A 82 -0.63 -9.05 1.21
C TYR A 82 -0.71 -10.18 2.24
N PRO A 83 0.33 -11.03 2.37
CA PRO A 83 0.43 -11.99 3.46
C PRO A 83 0.90 -11.29 4.74
N PHE A 84 0.40 -11.75 5.86
CA PHE A 84 0.84 -11.32 7.18
C PHE A 84 2.02 -12.20 7.62
N TRP A 85 3.23 -11.67 7.53
CA TRP A 85 4.45 -12.36 7.85
C TRP A 85 5.18 -11.70 9.02
N PHE A 86 5.52 -12.47 10.05
CA PHE A 86 6.20 -11.95 11.25
C PHE A 86 5.51 -10.70 11.83
N ASN A 87 4.19 -10.78 11.97
CA ASN A 87 3.35 -9.72 12.52
C ASN A 87 3.47 -8.37 11.77
N ALA A 88 3.74 -8.42 10.47
CA ALA A 88 3.90 -7.23 9.64
C ALA A 88 3.54 -7.49 8.17
N PRO A 89 3.28 -6.44 7.38
CA PRO A 89 3.25 -6.55 5.94
C PRO A 89 4.64 -6.89 5.39
N PRO A 90 4.73 -7.52 4.19
CA PRO A 90 6.02 -7.77 3.56
C PRO A 90 6.83 -6.50 3.35
N ALA A 91 8.16 -6.60 3.45
CA ALA A 91 9.08 -5.46 3.29
C ALA A 91 8.82 -4.65 2.01
N ILE A 92 8.45 -5.30 0.92
CA ILE A 92 8.15 -4.62 -0.34
C ILE A 92 6.93 -3.70 -0.22
N LEU A 93 5.90 -4.09 0.55
CA LEU A 93 4.73 -3.24 0.79
C LEU A 93 5.07 -2.09 1.73
N LYS A 94 5.80 -2.37 2.80
CA LYS A 94 6.25 -1.32 3.73
C LYS A 94 7.10 -0.27 3.00
N GLY A 95 8.06 -0.70 2.19
CA GLY A 95 8.87 0.20 1.37
C GLY A 95 8.05 0.96 0.31
N TYR A 96 7.01 0.33 -0.25
CA TYR A 96 6.08 1.02 -1.14
C TYR A 96 5.35 2.16 -0.42
N VAL A 97 4.87 1.91 0.80
CA VAL A 97 4.25 2.96 1.62
C VAL A 97 5.25 4.05 1.96
N ASP A 98 6.44 3.69 2.44
CA ASP A 98 7.47 4.65 2.84
C ASP A 98 7.92 5.58 1.69
N ARG A 99 8.02 5.04 0.46
CA ARG A 99 8.48 5.80 -0.70
C ARG A 99 7.35 6.52 -1.42
N VAL A 100 6.22 5.84 -1.65
CA VAL A 100 5.13 6.39 -2.46
C VAL A 100 4.21 7.29 -1.65
N PHE A 101 3.84 6.90 -0.42
CA PHE A 101 2.92 7.65 0.43
C PHE A 101 3.61 8.70 1.33
N SER A 102 4.86 9.00 1.04
CA SER A 102 5.67 10.00 1.73
C SER A 102 5.24 11.44 1.38
N MET A 103 6.05 12.40 1.82
CA MET A 103 5.85 13.84 1.63
C MET A 103 5.58 14.19 0.15
N GLY A 104 4.60 15.06 -0.07
CA GLY A 104 4.16 15.52 -1.39
C GLY A 104 3.11 14.62 -2.07
N PHE A 105 2.77 13.47 -1.46
CA PHE A 105 1.66 12.62 -1.91
C PHE A 105 0.75 12.19 -0.76
N GLY A 106 1.29 11.58 0.29
CA GLY A 106 0.53 11.19 1.47
C GLY A 106 0.25 12.36 2.41
N TYR A 107 1.24 13.20 2.59
CA TYR A 107 1.17 14.35 3.48
C TYR A 107 2.05 15.51 2.99
N ARG A 108 1.87 16.68 3.57
CA ARG A 108 2.76 17.84 3.44
C ARG A 108 3.14 18.37 4.81
N PRO A 109 4.35 18.91 4.99
CA PRO A 109 4.73 19.58 6.23
C PRO A 109 3.90 20.84 6.42
N MET A 110 3.60 21.15 7.68
CA MET A 110 2.99 22.41 8.11
C MET A 110 3.59 22.82 9.45
N PHE A 111 3.30 24.04 9.88
CA PHE A 111 3.77 24.51 11.20
C PHE A 111 3.16 23.62 12.30
N GLY A 112 4.03 23.03 13.13
CA GLY A 112 3.62 22.16 14.22
C GLY A 112 3.28 20.71 13.85
N GLY A 113 3.48 20.28 12.57
CA GLY A 113 3.18 18.89 12.19
C GLY A 113 3.08 18.64 10.69
N THR A 114 2.10 17.81 10.31
CA THR A 114 1.83 17.46 8.92
C THR A 114 0.35 17.61 8.61
N ALA A 115 0.03 17.93 7.35
CA ALA A 115 -1.34 17.91 6.83
C ALA A 115 -1.51 16.75 5.85
N PRO A 116 -2.60 15.95 5.92
CA PRO A 116 -2.88 14.88 4.98
C PRO A 116 -3.15 15.43 3.56
N LEU A 117 -2.76 14.68 2.54
CA LEU A 117 -3.04 14.98 1.14
C LEU A 117 -3.97 13.94 0.49
N LEU A 118 -4.32 12.90 1.22
CA LEU A 118 -5.20 11.81 0.75
C LEU A 118 -6.59 11.87 1.40
N GLU A 119 -6.95 13.00 1.99
CA GLU A 119 -8.23 13.21 2.62
C GLU A 119 -9.40 12.91 1.66
N GLY A 120 -10.42 12.22 2.16
CA GLY A 120 -11.57 11.74 1.38
C GLY A 120 -11.32 10.49 0.55
N ARG A 121 -10.11 9.94 0.55
CA ARG A 121 -9.81 8.63 -0.04
C ARG A 121 -9.97 7.53 1.00
N THR A 122 -10.23 6.31 0.52
CA THR A 122 -10.40 5.15 1.39
C THR A 122 -9.26 4.15 1.22
N LEU A 123 -8.95 3.43 2.30
CA LEU A 123 -8.08 2.27 2.30
C LEU A 123 -8.84 1.05 2.80
N ALA A 124 -8.71 -0.07 2.09
CA ALA A 124 -9.12 -1.39 2.56
C ALA A 124 -7.92 -2.33 2.49
N THR A 125 -7.82 -3.26 3.44
CA THR A 125 -6.75 -4.25 3.45
C THR A 125 -7.33 -5.66 3.46
N PHE A 126 -6.69 -6.55 2.67
CA PHE A 126 -6.89 -7.99 2.72
C PHE A 126 -5.58 -8.64 3.08
N SER A 127 -5.51 -9.20 4.25
CA SER A 127 -4.33 -9.92 4.71
C SER A 127 -4.63 -11.41 4.83
N THR A 128 -3.62 -12.25 4.57
CA THR A 128 -3.70 -13.70 4.71
C THR A 128 -2.65 -14.17 5.69
N SER A 129 -3.05 -15.03 6.65
CA SER A 129 -2.14 -15.67 7.58
C SER A 129 -2.12 -17.18 7.35
N GLY A 130 -0.98 -17.82 7.57
CA GLY A 130 -0.87 -19.28 7.69
C GLY A 130 -0.97 -19.76 9.13
N ALA A 131 -1.05 -18.85 10.11
CA ALA A 131 -1.24 -19.19 11.51
C ALA A 131 -2.71 -19.53 11.81
N PRO A 132 -3.00 -20.39 12.79
CA PRO A 132 -4.36 -20.59 13.30
C PRO A 132 -4.95 -19.28 13.82
N GLU A 133 -6.29 -19.13 13.69
CA GLU A 133 -7.03 -17.94 14.12
C GLU A 133 -6.80 -17.66 15.62
N GLU A 134 -6.93 -18.69 16.45
CA GLU A 134 -6.67 -18.59 17.89
C GLU A 134 -5.30 -17.99 18.22
N TRP A 135 -4.26 -18.39 17.47
CA TRP A 135 -2.93 -17.83 17.69
C TRP A 135 -2.85 -16.35 17.31
N VAL A 136 -3.52 -15.97 16.23
CA VAL A 136 -3.54 -14.55 15.76
C VAL A 136 -4.25 -13.66 16.77
N GLU A 137 -5.33 -14.17 17.40
CA GLU A 137 -6.08 -13.45 18.44
C GLU A 137 -5.29 -13.39 19.76
N ASP A 138 -4.84 -14.52 20.28
CA ASP A 138 -4.14 -14.63 21.57
C ASP A 138 -2.85 -13.81 21.64
N THR A 139 -2.18 -13.64 20.51
CA THR A 139 -0.91 -12.88 20.45
C THR A 139 -1.11 -11.38 20.22
N GLY A 140 -2.34 -10.89 20.07
CA GLY A 140 -2.63 -9.51 19.69
C GLY A 140 -2.18 -9.16 18.26
N ALA A 141 -1.85 -10.17 17.45
CA ALA A 141 -1.38 -9.96 16.07
C ALA A 141 -2.45 -9.32 15.19
N LEU A 142 -3.73 -9.58 15.47
CA LEU A 142 -4.84 -8.95 14.75
C LEU A 142 -4.91 -7.45 15.02
N ASP A 143 -4.78 -7.02 16.27
CA ASP A 143 -4.80 -5.61 16.64
C ASP A 143 -3.62 -4.87 16.01
N ASN A 144 -2.43 -5.48 16.03
CA ASN A 144 -1.26 -4.93 15.35
C ASN A 144 -1.48 -4.79 13.84
N LEU A 145 -2.12 -5.79 13.21
CA LEU A 145 -2.44 -5.75 11.78
C LEU A 145 -3.41 -4.61 11.44
N MET A 146 -4.41 -4.39 12.28
CA MET A 146 -5.40 -3.32 12.08
C MET A 146 -4.78 -1.94 12.23
N ALA A 147 -3.81 -1.78 13.13
CA ALA A 147 -3.13 -0.50 13.40
C ALA A 147 -2.00 -0.14 12.42
N VAL A 148 -1.57 -1.07 11.56
CA VAL A 148 -0.37 -0.87 10.71
C VAL A 148 -0.51 0.29 9.71
N PHE A 149 -1.71 0.57 9.24
CA PHE A 149 -1.98 1.58 8.22
C PHE A 149 -3.05 2.60 8.61
N ASP A 150 -3.43 2.66 9.88
CA ASP A 150 -4.38 3.65 10.43
C ASP A 150 -3.75 5.03 10.64
#